data_11e495bfee826138c3138cc4174b82c1
#
_entry.id   11e495bfee826138c3138cc4174b82c1
#
_cell.length_a   1.000
_cell.length_b   1.000
_cell.length_c   1.000
_cell.angle_alpha   90.00
_cell.angle_beta   90.00
_cell.angle_gamma   90.00
#
_symmetry.space_group_name_H-M   'P 1'
#
loop_
_entity.id
_entity.type
_entity.pdbx_description
1 polymer ?
#
loop_
_entity_poly.entity_id
_entity_poly.type
_entity_poly.pdbx_seq_one_letter_code
_entity_poly.pdbx_strand_id
1 'polypeptide(L)'
;LQLKPSEVCLVPENRAEVTTEGGLDVAGNEKSLRPVVQKLREAGILVSLFIDPDSKQVAASAAVQAPVIELHTGKFADASPENRAKELNRLKEAALQAHGLGLQVNAGHGLRLGNLPELLRVPHLHTLNIGHSLVSHALTVGLEKSVRDFLEALADK
;
A
#
# COMPACT_ATOMS: atom_id res chain seq x y z
N LEU A 1 21.11 -3.03 2.49
CA LEU A 1 22.03 -2.04 1.91
C LEU A 1 23.00 -2.63 0.88
N GLN A 2 23.40 -3.90 0.99
CA GLN A 2 24.30 -4.53 0.00
C GLN A 2 23.68 -4.63 -1.40
N LEU A 3 22.37 -4.92 -1.49
CA LEU A 3 21.64 -5.05 -2.77
C LEU A 3 21.32 -3.72 -3.44
N LYS A 4 21.28 -2.61 -2.69
CA LYS A 4 20.90 -1.27 -3.14
C LYS A 4 19.70 -1.27 -4.09
N PRO A 5 18.52 -1.77 -3.69
CA PRO A 5 17.35 -1.71 -4.52
C PRO A 5 16.95 -0.25 -4.75
N SER A 6 16.18 0.03 -5.80
CA SER A 6 15.63 1.38 -6.05
C SER A 6 14.62 1.80 -4.98
N GLU A 7 13.86 0.84 -4.45
CA GLU A 7 12.82 1.06 -3.45
C GLU A 7 12.76 -0.09 -2.45
N VAL A 8 12.36 0.22 -1.22
CA VAL A 8 12.01 -0.76 -0.17
C VAL A 8 10.67 -0.38 0.46
N CYS A 9 9.83 -1.37 0.72
CA CYS A 9 8.65 -1.22 1.55
C CYS A 9 8.92 -1.83 2.93
N LEU A 10 8.78 -1.03 3.99
CA LEU A 10 8.86 -1.51 5.37
C LEU A 10 7.49 -1.99 5.80
N VAL A 11 7.41 -3.25 6.19
CA VAL A 11 6.19 -3.93 6.62
C VAL A 11 6.36 -4.46 8.04
N PRO A 12 5.27 -4.67 8.80
CA PRO A 12 5.37 -5.40 10.05
C PRO A 12 5.78 -6.85 9.76
N GLU A 13 6.64 -7.41 10.61
CA GLU A 13 7.00 -8.84 10.55
C GLU A 13 6.40 -9.56 11.74
N ASN A 14 5.49 -10.50 11.46
CA ASN A 14 5.09 -11.49 12.42
C ASN A 14 5.41 -12.87 11.83
N ARG A 15 6.43 -13.54 12.40
CA ARG A 15 6.91 -14.84 11.90
C ARG A 15 5.89 -15.98 11.96
N ALA A 16 4.78 -15.76 12.68
CA ALA A 16 3.68 -16.72 12.77
C ALA A 16 2.62 -16.53 11.68
N GLU A 17 2.68 -15.45 10.90
CA GLU A 17 1.69 -15.12 9.86
C GLU A 17 2.18 -15.57 8.48
N VAL A 18 1.26 -16.09 7.68
CA VAL A 18 1.52 -16.48 6.27
C VAL A 18 1.56 -15.24 5.37
N THR A 19 0.82 -14.20 5.74
CA THR A 19 0.78 -12.89 5.06
C THR A 19 0.74 -11.76 6.09
N THR A 20 0.99 -10.53 5.67
CA THR A 20 0.89 -9.35 6.54
C THR A 20 -0.58 -8.99 6.76
N GLU A 21 -1.10 -9.18 7.97
CA GLU A 21 -2.52 -8.97 8.30
C GLU A 21 -2.85 -7.54 8.73
N GLY A 22 -1.89 -6.65 8.86
CA GLY A 22 -2.08 -5.25 9.26
C GLY A 22 -0.95 -4.35 8.82
N GLY A 23 -1.13 -3.05 8.94
CA GLY A 23 -0.11 -2.05 8.66
C GLY A 23 0.94 -1.95 9.77
N LEU A 24 2.10 -1.40 9.43
CA LEU A 24 3.18 -1.07 10.35
C LEU A 24 2.71 0.02 11.33
N ASP A 25 2.88 -0.19 12.62
CA ASP A 25 2.61 0.85 13.62
C ASP A 25 3.75 1.88 13.66
N VAL A 26 3.67 2.85 12.76
CA VAL A 26 4.66 3.92 12.66
C VAL A 26 4.54 4.87 13.84
N ALA A 27 3.32 5.22 14.24
CA ALA A 27 3.05 6.16 15.33
C ALA A 27 3.61 5.66 16.68
N GLY A 28 3.49 4.36 16.94
CA GLY A 28 4.07 3.75 18.14
C GLY A 28 5.59 3.56 18.07
N ASN A 29 6.19 3.63 16.88
CA ASN A 29 7.59 3.27 16.64
C ASN A 29 8.43 4.37 15.97
N GLU A 30 8.00 5.64 15.99
CA GLU A 30 8.69 6.75 15.31
C GLU A 30 10.19 6.83 15.66
N LYS A 31 10.52 6.67 16.95
CA LYS A 31 11.91 6.77 17.43
C LYS A 31 12.84 5.73 16.81
N SER A 32 12.35 4.52 16.58
CA SER A 32 13.12 3.43 15.98
C SER A 32 13.11 3.46 14.46
N LEU A 33 12.01 3.90 13.85
CA LEU A 33 11.85 3.95 12.39
C LEU A 33 12.59 5.13 11.75
N ARG A 34 12.60 6.30 12.38
CA ARG A 34 13.26 7.49 11.85
C ARG A 34 14.72 7.25 11.41
N PRO A 35 15.62 6.67 12.25
CA PRO A 35 16.99 6.41 11.83
C PRO A 35 17.10 5.36 10.71
N VAL A 36 16.17 4.40 10.66
CA VAL A 36 16.13 3.39 9.58
C VAL A 36 15.76 4.05 8.26
N VAL A 37 14.69 4.86 8.24
CA VAL A 37 14.24 5.61 7.05
C VAL A 37 15.36 6.53 6.57
N GLN A 38 15.97 7.29 7.49
CA GLN A 38 17.07 8.20 7.15
C GLN A 38 18.24 7.46 6.50
N LYS A 39 18.70 6.36 7.11
CA LYS A 39 19.84 5.57 6.61
C LYS A 39 19.56 4.98 5.21
N LEU A 40 18.34 4.56 4.94
CA LEU A 40 17.95 4.04 3.62
C LEU A 40 17.93 5.18 2.58
N ARG A 41 17.36 6.33 2.93
CA ARG A 41 17.33 7.51 2.06
C ARG A 41 18.74 8.04 1.74
N GLU A 42 19.64 8.10 2.73
CA GLU A 42 21.05 8.48 2.53
C GLU A 42 21.77 7.51 1.59
N ALA A 43 21.34 6.24 1.54
CA ALA A 43 21.85 5.26 0.58
C ALA A 43 21.21 5.38 -0.81
N GLY A 44 20.35 6.39 -1.05
CA GLY A 44 19.65 6.60 -2.32
C GLY A 44 18.49 5.64 -2.58
N ILE A 45 17.94 5.00 -1.52
CA ILE A 45 16.85 4.04 -1.62
C ILE A 45 15.54 4.77 -1.29
N LEU A 46 14.53 4.65 -2.16
CA LEU A 46 13.18 5.14 -1.89
C LEU A 46 12.54 4.27 -0.82
N VAL A 47 11.98 4.91 0.21
CA VAL A 47 11.38 4.18 1.36
C VAL A 47 9.87 4.35 1.35
N SER A 48 9.16 3.25 1.29
CA SER A 48 7.72 3.14 1.48
C SER A 48 7.42 2.52 2.84
N LEU A 49 6.36 3.00 3.51
CA LEU A 49 5.86 2.40 4.75
C LEU A 49 4.47 1.81 4.50
N PHE A 50 4.33 0.51 4.75
CA PHE A 50 3.05 -0.19 4.64
C PHE A 50 2.21 0.06 5.88
N ILE A 51 1.15 0.85 5.78
CA ILE A 51 0.37 1.33 6.93
C ILE A 51 -1.14 1.08 6.75
N ASP A 52 -1.85 0.92 7.85
CA ASP A 52 -3.32 1.01 7.82
C ASP A 52 -3.76 2.44 7.44
N PRO A 53 -4.92 2.62 6.75
CA PRO A 53 -5.47 3.92 6.41
C PRO A 53 -6.02 4.62 7.66
N ASP A 54 -5.12 5.13 8.47
CA ASP A 54 -5.37 5.81 9.74
C ASP A 54 -4.61 7.14 9.79
N SER A 55 -5.27 8.21 10.22
CA SER A 55 -4.74 9.56 10.23
C SER A 55 -3.45 9.70 11.05
N LYS A 56 -3.32 8.95 12.16
CA LYS A 56 -2.12 8.99 13.01
C LYS A 56 -0.94 8.31 12.31
N GLN A 57 -1.20 7.18 11.62
CA GLN A 57 -0.16 6.46 10.89
C GLN A 57 0.34 7.30 9.70
N VAL A 58 -0.55 7.98 8.96
CA VAL A 58 -0.18 8.88 7.88
C VAL A 58 0.68 10.04 8.39
N ALA A 59 0.24 10.71 9.47
CA ALA A 59 1.00 11.81 10.08
C ALA A 59 2.38 11.37 10.58
N ALA A 60 2.45 10.22 11.25
CA ALA A 60 3.71 9.65 11.74
C ALA A 60 4.66 9.29 10.59
N SER A 61 4.14 8.78 9.46
CA SER A 61 4.94 8.48 8.27
C SER A 61 5.60 9.73 7.70
N ALA A 62 4.87 10.85 7.63
CA ALA A 62 5.45 12.13 7.26
C ALA A 62 6.49 12.62 8.30
N ALA A 63 6.19 12.46 9.61
CA ALA A 63 7.08 12.86 10.68
C ALA A 63 8.43 12.10 10.66
N VAL A 64 8.44 10.81 10.33
CA VAL A 64 9.70 10.04 10.17
C VAL A 64 10.38 10.30 8.82
N GLN A 65 9.80 11.18 7.98
CA GLN A 65 10.32 11.59 6.68
C GLN A 65 10.37 10.46 5.64
N ALA A 66 9.45 9.50 5.71
CA ALA A 66 9.26 8.57 4.62
C ALA A 66 8.66 9.32 3.41
N PRO A 67 9.20 9.14 2.19
CA PRO A 67 8.66 9.81 1.01
C PRO A 67 7.39 9.14 0.46
N VAL A 68 7.17 7.88 0.78
CA VAL A 68 6.09 7.05 0.23
C VAL A 68 5.38 6.33 1.37
N ILE A 69 4.06 6.19 1.24
CA ILE A 69 3.27 5.22 2.01
C ILE A 69 2.57 4.25 1.07
N GLU A 70 2.37 3.03 1.53
CA GLU A 70 1.48 2.06 0.91
C GLU A 70 0.30 1.80 1.86
N LEU A 71 -0.90 2.18 1.42
CA LEU A 71 -2.12 1.96 2.19
C LEU A 71 -2.52 0.48 2.13
N HIS A 72 -2.67 -0.13 3.30
CA HIS A 72 -3.18 -1.48 3.45
C HIS A 72 -4.66 -1.55 3.07
N THR A 73 -4.97 -2.25 1.98
CA THR A 73 -6.33 -2.35 1.43
C THR A 73 -7.08 -3.62 1.84
N GLY A 74 -6.51 -4.45 2.71
CA GLY A 74 -7.12 -5.74 3.11
C GLY A 74 -8.53 -5.59 3.67
N LYS A 75 -8.75 -4.66 4.62
CA LYS A 75 -10.07 -4.42 5.20
C LYS A 75 -11.11 -3.99 4.16
N PHE A 76 -10.71 -3.21 3.15
CA PHE A 76 -11.57 -2.88 2.01
C PHE A 76 -11.83 -4.10 1.13
N ALA A 77 -10.80 -4.89 0.83
CA ALA A 77 -10.90 -6.05 -0.05
C ALA A 77 -11.84 -7.13 0.49
N ASP A 78 -11.85 -7.31 1.82
CA ASP A 78 -12.62 -8.34 2.53
C ASP A 78 -13.92 -7.82 3.15
N ALA A 79 -14.20 -6.51 3.01
CA ALA A 79 -15.39 -5.91 3.57
C ALA A 79 -16.67 -6.49 2.96
N SER A 80 -17.68 -6.71 3.83
CA SER A 80 -19.04 -6.99 3.38
C SER A 80 -19.61 -5.80 2.60
N PRO A 81 -20.64 -6.00 1.76
CA PRO A 81 -21.26 -4.91 0.99
C PRO A 81 -21.64 -3.68 1.85
N GLU A 82 -22.12 -3.90 3.07
CA GLU A 82 -22.54 -2.83 3.98
C GLU A 82 -21.34 -2.03 4.51
N ASN A 83 -20.18 -2.66 4.67
CA ASN A 83 -18.96 -2.04 5.21
C ASN A 83 -18.02 -1.50 4.13
N ARG A 84 -18.20 -1.91 2.88
CA ARG A 84 -17.31 -1.58 1.75
C ARG A 84 -17.16 -0.07 1.57
N ALA A 85 -18.26 0.66 1.57
CA ALA A 85 -18.26 2.12 1.40
C ALA A 85 -17.50 2.82 2.54
N LYS A 86 -17.61 2.33 3.78
CA LYS A 86 -16.89 2.86 4.93
C LYS A 86 -15.37 2.68 4.78
N GLU A 87 -14.93 1.48 4.41
CA GLU A 87 -13.50 1.20 4.23
C GLU A 87 -12.93 1.97 3.03
N LEU A 88 -13.69 2.12 1.94
CA LEU A 88 -13.29 2.97 0.82
C LEU A 88 -13.12 4.43 1.23
N ASN A 89 -14.02 4.98 2.06
CA ASN A 89 -13.90 6.35 2.55
C ASN A 89 -12.67 6.53 3.45
N ARG A 90 -12.35 5.56 4.30
CA ARG A 90 -11.09 5.59 5.08
C ARG A 90 -9.84 5.67 4.18
N LEU A 91 -9.81 4.90 3.09
CA LEU A 91 -8.73 4.96 2.11
C LEU A 91 -8.65 6.34 1.45
N LYS A 92 -9.81 6.94 1.07
CA LYS A 92 -9.86 8.28 0.47
C LYS A 92 -9.34 9.36 1.42
N GLU A 93 -9.78 9.34 2.67
CA GLU A 93 -9.34 10.31 3.68
C GLU A 93 -7.83 10.21 3.94
N ALA A 94 -7.31 8.98 4.08
CA ALA A 94 -5.89 8.75 4.25
C ALA A 94 -5.07 9.21 3.05
N ALA A 95 -5.54 8.94 1.82
CA ALA A 95 -4.86 9.36 0.60
C ALA A 95 -4.84 10.89 0.43
N LEU A 96 -5.94 11.58 0.74
CA LEU A 96 -6.01 13.05 0.73
C LEU A 96 -5.06 13.66 1.76
N GLN A 97 -5.05 13.14 2.98
CA GLN A 97 -4.15 13.60 4.04
C GLN A 97 -2.68 13.39 3.64
N ALA A 98 -2.34 12.20 3.14
CA ALA A 98 -0.98 11.87 2.73
C ALA A 98 -0.49 12.79 1.61
N HIS A 99 -1.32 13.01 0.59
CA HIS A 99 -1.01 13.94 -0.50
C HIS A 99 -0.80 15.37 0.02
N GLY A 100 -1.65 15.84 0.95
CA GLY A 100 -1.50 17.15 1.59
C GLY A 100 -0.22 17.30 2.41
N LEU A 101 0.35 16.20 2.89
CA LEU A 101 1.64 16.12 3.59
C LEU A 101 2.84 15.90 2.65
N GLY A 102 2.61 15.84 1.33
CA GLY A 102 3.66 15.64 0.33
C GLY A 102 4.13 14.19 0.20
N LEU A 103 3.37 13.21 0.69
CA LEU A 103 3.68 11.80 0.55
C LEU A 103 3.14 11.25 -0.78
N GLN A 104 3.92 10.41 -1.45
CA GLN A 104 3.40 9.57 -2.53
C GLN A 104 2.54 8.46 -1.92
N VAL A 105 1.38 8.20 -2.54
CA VAL A 105 0.41 7.22 -2.06
C VAL A 105 0.39 6.00 -2.96
N ASN A 106 0.85 4.88 -2.45
CA ASN A 106 0.67 3.56 -3.04
C ASN A 106 -0.44 2.81 -2.28
N ALA A 107 -0.94 1.71 -2.84
CA ALA A 107 -1.90 0.85 -2.16
C ALA A 107 -1.67 -0.62 -2.54
N GLY A 108 -1.95 -1.52 -1.61
CA GLY A 108 -1.75 -2.94 -1.83
C GLY A 108 -2.46 -3.82 -0.80
N HIS A 109 -2.41 -5.11 -1.05
CA HIS A 109 -3.01 -6.20 -0.30
C HIS A 109 -4.49 -6.45 -0.58
N GLY A 110 -4.82 -7.68 -0.95
CA GLY A 110 -6.20 -8.12 -1.22
C GLY A 110 -6.82 -7.58 -2.51
N LEU A 111 -6.06 -6.86 -3.33
CA LEU A 111 -6.55 -6.30 -4.60
C LEU A 111 -6.73 -7.40 -5.65
N ARG A 112 -7.84 -7.31 -6.40
CA ARG A 112 -8.23 -8.23 -7.46
C ARG A 112 -9.06 -7.49 -8.53
N LEU A 113 -9.19 -8.05 -9.72
CA LEU A 113 -9.95 -7.44 -10.84
C LEU A 113 -11.32 -6.93 -10.40
N GLY A 114 -12.04 -7.68 -9.57
CA GLY A 114 -13.40 -7.33 -9.14
C GLY A 114 -13.50 -6.16 -8.16
N ASN A 115 -12.42 -5.73 -7.50
CA ASN A 115 -12.45 -4.59 -6.58
C ASN A 115 -11.63 -3.37 -7.05
N LEU A 116 -10.87 -3.49 -8.14
CA LEU A 116 -10.10 -2.39 -8.70
C LEU A 116 -10.95 -1.20 -9.14
N PRO A 117 -12.07 -1.35 -9.87
CA PRO A 117 -12.86 -0.20 -10.31
C PRO A 117 -13.34 0.68 -9.15
N GLU A 118 -13.64 0.07 -8.01
CA GLU A 118 -14.06 0.79 -6.81
C GLU A 118 -12.87 1.46 -6.12
N LEU A 119 -11.72 0.76 -6.01
CA LEU A 119 -10.49 1.29 -5.43
C LEU A 119 -9.97 2.50 -6.21
N LEU A 120 -10.06 2.50 -7.53
CA LEU A 120 -9.59 3.61 -8.39
C LEU A 120 -10.33 4.94 -8.14
N ARG A 121 -11.41 4.92 -7.34
CA ARG A 121 -12.07 6.14 -6.82
C ARG A 121 -11.33 6.78 -5.66
N VAL A 122 -10.27 6.15 -5.13
CA VAL A 122 -9.36 6.76 -4.14
C VAL A 122 -8.46 7.75 -4.88
N PRO A 123 -8.39 9.02 -4.45
CA PRO A 123 -7.58 10.04 -5.13
C PRO A 123 -6.09 9.82 -4.87
N HIS A 124 -5.26 10.38 -5.75
CA HIS A 124 -3.80 10.45 -5.62
C HIS A 124 -3.07 9.10 -5.55
N LEU A 125 -3.71 7.98 -5.91
CA LEU A 125 -3.01 6.71 -6.02
C LEU A 125 -1.97 6.77 -7.14
N HIS A 126 -0.73 6.42 -6.81
CA HIS A 126 0.40 6.39 -7.73
C HIS A 126 0.69 4.96 -8.20
N THR A 127 0.83 4.01 -7.29
CA THR A 127 1.17 2.62 -7.60
C THR A 127 0.26 1.66 -6.85
N LEU A 128 -0.14 0.57 -7.51
CA LEU A 128 -0.85 -0.54 -6.88
C LEU A 128 0.06 -1.77 -6.84
N ASN A 129 0.23 -2.35 -5.65
CA ASN A 129 0.99 -3.58 -5.44
C ASN A 129 0.05 -4.78 -5.41
N ILE A 130 0.06 -5.57 -6.50
CA ILE A 130 -0.84 -6.69 -6.72
C ILE A 130 -0.02 -7.93 -7.05
N GLY A 131 -0.01 -8.91 -6.16
CA GLY A 131 0.72 -10.16 -6.36
C GLY A 131 -0.20 -11.38 -6.42
N HIS A 132 -0.76 -11.76 -5.29
CA HIS A 132 -1.52 -13.00 -5.10
C HIS A 132 -2.62 -13.21 -6.14
N SER A 133 -3.52 -12.26 -6.32
CA SER A 133 -4.65 -12.39 -7.24
C SER A 133 -4.22 -12.41 -8.70
N LEU A 134 -3.16 -11.69 -9.08
CA LEU A 134 -2.59 -11.70 -10.41
C LEU A 134 -2.02 -13.08 -10.74
N VAL A 135 -1.22 -13.66 -9.82
CA VAL A 135 -0.65 -15.00 -10.00
C VAL A 135 -1.76 -16.06 -10.01
N SER A 136 -2.72 -15.97 -9.10
CA SER A 136 -3.87 -16.88 -9.06
C SER A 136 -4.68 -16.85 -10.37
N HIS A 137 -4.96 -15.66 -10.90
CA HIS A 137 -5.63 -15.50 -12.20
C HIS A 137 -4.79 -16.09 -13.34
N ALA A 138 -3.48 -15.90 -13.30
CA ALA A 138 -2.56 -16.43 -14.31
C ALA A 138 -2.56 -17.95 -14.40
N LEU A 139 -2.87 -18.68 -13.32
CA LEU A 139 -2.99 -20.15 -13.36
C LEU A 139 -4.14 -20.62 -14.26
N THR A 140 -5.14 -19.76 -14.48
CA THR A 140 -6.30 -20.08 -15.33
C THR A 140 -6.14 -19.57 -16.75
N VAL A 141 -5.59 -18.36 -16.95
CA VAL A 141 -5.59 -17.67 -18.25
C VAL A 141 -4.19 -17.50 -18.85
N GLY A 142 -3.16 -17.84 -18.12
CA GLY A 142 -1.76 -17.58 -18.47
C GLY A 142 -1.28 -16.21 -17.99
N LEU A 143 0.03 -16.07 -17.74
CA LEU A 143 0.61 -14.86 -17.13
C LEU A 143 0.42 -13.60 -17.99
N GLU A 144 0.67 -13.70 -19.29
CA GLU A 144 0.53 -12.55 -20.21
C GLU A 144 -0.91 -12.00 -20.20
N LYS A 145 -1.89 -12.88 -20.32
CA LYS A 145 -3.29 -12.45 -20.30
C LYS A 145 -3.68 -11.90 -18.94
N SER A 146 -3.24 -12.52 -17.85
CA SER A 146 -3.49 -12.00 -16.50
C SER A 146 -2.98 -10.58 -16.34
N VAL A 147 -1.73 -10.31 -16.71
CA VAL A 147 -1.16 -8.95 -16.65
C VAL A 147 -1.97 -7.97 -17.50
N ARG A 148 -2.36 -8.37 -18.71
CA ARG A 148 -3.17 -7.54 -19.60
C ARG A 148 -4.52 -7.20 -19.01
N ASP A 149 -5.23 -8.17 -18.44
CA ASP A 149 -6.54 -7.98 -17.80
C ASP A 149 -6.45 -6.96 -16.64
N PHE A 150 -5.37 -7.04 -15.83
CA PHE A 150 -5.13 -6.05 -14.76
C PHE A 150 -4.80 -4.67 -15.30
N LEU A 151 -3.99 -4.56 -16.37
CA LEU A 151 -3.68 -3.26 -16.99
C LEU A 151 -4.92 -2.61 -17.63
N GLU A 152 -5.78 -3.39 -18.28
CA GLU A 152 -7.06 -2.91 -18.82
C GLU A 152 -7.95 -2.38 -17.70
N ALA A 153 -8.09 -3.13 -16.59
CA ALA A 153 -8.88 -2.68 -15.44
C ALA A 153 -8.34 -1.40 -14.76
N LEU A 154 -7.05 -1.09 -14.95
CA LEU A 154 -6.43 0.16 -14.45
C LEU A 154 -6.57 1.33 -15.43
N ALA A 155 -6.80 1.06 -16.71
CA ALA A 155 -6.93 2.08 -17.76
C ALA A 155 -8.34 2.72 -17.80
N ASP A 156 -9.34 2.06 -17.24
CA ASP A 156 -10.73 2.54 -17.19
C ASP A 156 -10.94 3.67 -16.15
N LYS A 157 -10.09 4.71 -16.20
CA LYS A 157 -10.21 5.93 -15.38
C LYS A 157 -11.02 7.01 -16.10
#